data_0db827b15f1173c8fe3b1eaccbbc295c
#
_entry.id   0db827b15f1173c8fe3b1eaccbbc295c
#
_cell.length_a   1.000
_cell.length_b   1.000
_cell.length_c   1.000
_cell.angle_alpha   90.00
_cell.angle_beta   90.00
_cell.angle_gamma   90.00
#
_symmetry.space_group_name_H-M   'P 1'
#
loop_
_entity.id
_entity.type
_entity.pdbx_description
1 polymer ?
#
loop_
_entity_poly.entity_id
_entity_poly.type
_entity_poly.pdbx_seq_one_letter_code
_entity_poly.pdbx_strand_id
1 'polypeptide(L)'
;YVQSFGWHAFREAEAQILASLISHHPTGHVLALGGGVVEYAPSRALLDHVREQVGPVVHILRSYEAISAFLATSDRPAYGEPLSDVYVRRLPLYTHAACMETVNTSDTTAAALARLPATPRGRGRLPASPSFFLSLTMADMHEARPLMTQITPGVDVLELRVDLLREFTPTFVREQVSELRRITPLPLLYTVRSMSQGGRLPDENEELYFELVYRGLRRGCD
;
A
#
# COMPACT_ATOMS: atom_id res chain seq x y z
N TYR A 1 13.09 9.52 26.41
CA TYR A 1 14.22 8.72 25.96
C TYR A 1 15.09 9.49 24.98
N VAL A 2 14.54 10.00 23.87
CA VAL A 2 15.30 10.75 22.84
C VAL A 2 16.02 11.97 23.42
N GLN A 3 15.38 12.71 24.33
CA GLN A 3 16.01 13.87 24.99
C GLN A 3 17.25 13.50 25.83
N SER A 4 17.27 12.29 26.42
CA SER A 4 18.34 11.83 27.30
C SER A 4 19.43 11.06 26.56
N PHE A 5 19.09 10.31 25.52
CA PHE A 5 19.98 9.35 24.87
C PHE A 5 20.17 9.60 23.34
N GLY A 6 19.41 10.53 22.78
CA GLY A 6 19.46 10.87 21.36
C GLY A 6 18.71 9.89 20.44
N TRP A 7 18.60 10.28 19.17
CA TRP A 7 17.86 9.51 18.17
C TRP A 7 18.50 8.17 17.84
N HIS A 8 19.84 8.06 17.83
CA HIS A 8 20.53 6.81 17.52
C HIS A 8 20.19 5.71 18.53
N ALA A 9 20.38 6.00 19.83
CA ALA A 9 20.04 5.07 20.91
C ALA A 9 18.55 4.68 20.92
N PHE A 10 17.67 5.63 20.56
CA PHE A 10 16.25 5.34 20.41
C PHE A 10 15.99 4.32 19.28
N ARG A 11 16.65 4.48 18.12
CA ARG A 11 16.51 3.56 16.99
C ARG A 11 17.06 2.17 17.30
N GLU A 12 18.14 2.11 18.03
CA GLU A 12 18.70 0.85 18.50
C GLU A 12 17.73 0.11 19.44
N ALA A 13 17.19 0.81 20.44
CA ALA A 13 16.19 0.25 21.36
C ALA A 13 14.90 -0.17 20.62
N GLU A 14 14.42 0.64 19.67
CA GLU A 14 13.27 0.33 18.82
C GLU A 14 13.52 -0.98 18.02
N ALA A 15 14.70 -1.17 17.46
CA ALA A 15 15.05 -2.39 16.73
C ALA A 15 15.13 -3.62 17.64
N GLN A 16 15.68 -3.49 18.85
CA GLN A 16 15.74 -4.58 19.82
C GLN A 16 14.34 -5.03 20.27
N ILE A 17 13.44 -4.07 20.52
CA ILE A 17 12.03 -4.34 20.84
C ILE A 17 11.35 -5.03 19.67
N LEU A 18 11.53 -4.54 18.44
CA LEU A 18 10.96 -5.13 17.24
C LEU A 18 11.43 -6.57 17.05
N ALA A 19 12.73 -6.85 17.18
CA ALA A 19 13.28 -8.20 17.08
C ALA A 19 12.68 -9.15 18.14
N SER A 20 12.53 -8.67 19.37
CA SER A 20 11.90 -9.43 20.46
C SER A 20 10.43 -9.74 20.16
N LEU A 21 9.66 -8.76 19.68
CA LEU A 21 8.25 -8.94 19.33
C LEU A 21 8.06 -9.95 18.20
N ILE A 22 8.87 -9.88 17.15
CA ILE A 22 8.83 -10.82 16.01
C ILE A 22 9.14 -12.24 16.49
N SER A 23 10.14 -12.40 17.36
CA SER A 23 10.55 -13.70 17.90
C SER A 23 9.49 -14.35 18.79
N HIS A 24 8.87 -13.56 19.68
CA HIS A 24 7.90 -14.09 20.65
C HIS A 24 6.46 -14.14 20.11
N HIS A 25 6.15 -13.35 19.09
CA HIS A 25 4.81 -13.21 18.52
C HIS A 25 4.83 -13.29 16.99
N PRO A 26 5.26 -14.43 16.41
CA PRO A 26 5.46 -14.53 14.96
C PRO A 26 4.14 -14.51 14.17
N THR A 27 3.01 -14.82 14.81
CA THR A 27 1.69 -14.88 14.14
C THR A 27 0.58 -14.34 15.03
N GLY A 28 -0.57 -14.00 14.43
CA GLY A 28 -1.77 -13.58 15.15
C GLY A 28 -1.74 -12.15 15.70
N HIS A 29 -0.74 -11.35 15.35
CA HIS A 29 -0.55 -10.00 15.85
C HIS A 29 -0.42 -8.99 14.71
N VAL A 30 -0.81 -7.76 14.97
CA VAL A 30 -0.56 -6.61 14.10
C VAL A 30 0.38 -5.65 14.85
N LEU A 31 1.55 -5.40 14.30
CA LEU A 31 2.53 -4.48 14.87
C LEU A 31 2.44 -3.12 14.17
N ALA A 32 2.03 -2.10 14.91
CA ALA A 32 2.04 -0.72 14.43
C ALA A 32 3.40 -0.09 14.74
N LEU A 33 4.16 0.23 13.70
CA LEU A 33 5.52 0.75 13.83
C LEU A 33 5.58 2.26 13.66
N GLY A 34 6.52 2.89 14.37
CA GLY A 34 6.83 4.31 14.16
C GLY A 34 7.42 4.57 12.78
N GLY A 35 7.06 5.70 12.15
CA GLY A 35 7.53 6.02 10.79
C GLY A 35 9.05 6.13 10.64
N GLY A 36 9.81 6.28 11.70
CA GLY A 36 11.28 6.32 11.64
C GLY A 36 11.96 4.97 11.70
N VAL A 37 11.23 3.87 11.88
CA VAL A 37 11.80 2.51 11.96
C VAL A 37 12.63 2.17 10.71
N VAL A 38 12.25 2.67 9.54
CA VAL A 38 12.96 2.45 8.27
C VAL A 38 14.30 3.17 8.16
N GLU A 39 14.62 4.12 9.04
CA GLU A 39 15.88 4.85 9.01
C GLU A 39 17.07 4.04 9.55
N TYR A 40 16.80 3.06 10.39
CA TYR A 40 17.82 2.24 11.00
C TYR A 40 18.02 0.92 10.23
N ALA A 41 19.24 0.67 9.76
CA ALA A 41 19.53 -0.49 8.91
C ALA A 41 19.18 -1.85 9.55
N PRO A 42 19.45 -2.11 10.84
CA PRO A 42 19.01 -3.35 11.48
C PRO A 42 17.48 -3.52 11.49
N SER A 43 16.72 -2.44 11.69
CA SER A 43 15.26 -2.51 11.61
C SER A 43 14.77 -2.85 10.20
N ARG A 44 15.41 -2.31 9.14
CA ARG A 44 15.08 -2.68 7.76
C ARG A 44 15.32 -4.17 7.49
N ALA A 45 16.45 -4.72 7.96
CA ALA A 45 16.72 -6.16 7.84
C ALA A 45 15.66 -7.03 8.55
N LEU A 46 15.15 -6.58 9.71
CA LEU A 46 14.03 -7.25 10.39
C LEU A 46 12.74 -7.17 9.56
N LEU A 47 12.44 -6.02 8.95
CA LEU A 47 11.26 -5.86 8.09
C LEU A 47 11.37 -6.73 6.82
N ASP A 48 12.56 -6.84 6.23
CA ASP A 48 12.81 -7.73 5.10
C ASP A 48 12.58 -9.20 5.50
N HIS A 49 13.09 -9.63 6.65
CA HIS A 49 12.84 -10.96 7.19
C HIS A 49 11.34 -11.22 7.41
N VAL A 50 10.61 -10.26 8.01
CA VAL A 50 9.16 -10.38 8.22
C VAL A 50 8.44 -10.53 6.89
N ARG A 51 8.78 -9.69 5.90
CA ARG A 51 8.16 -9.72 4.57
C ARG A 51 8.35 -11.06 3.87
N GLU A 52 9.50 -11.68 4.02
CA GLU A 52 9.86 -12.91 3.34
C GLU A 52 9.38 -14.18 4.05
N GLN A 53 9.36 -14.19 5.38
CA GLN A 53 9.21 -15.41 6.16
C GLN A 53 7.99 -15.44 7.08
N VAL A 54 7.44 -14.27 7.45
CA VAL A 54 6.43 -14.18 8.51
C VAL A 54 5.09 -13.70 7.97
N GLY A 55 5.07 -12.57 7.28
CA GLY A 55 3.82 -11.97 6.79
C GLY A 55 4.00 -10.60 6.15
N PRO A 56 2.91 -9.98 5.71
CA PRO A 56 2.99 -8.74 4.96
C PRO A 56 3.49 -7.56 5.81
N VAL A 57 4.38 -6.77 5.22
CA VAL A 57 4.74 -5.44 5.71
C VAL A 57 3.95 -4.42 4.90
N VAL A 58 3.12 -3.63 5.57
CA VAL A 58 2.20 -2.70 4.93
C VAL A 58 2.62 -1.27 5.17
N HIS A 59 2.80 -0.50 4.09
CA HIS A 59 3.00 0.95 4.16
C HIS A 59 1.65 1.67 4.09
N ILE A 60 1.33 2.42 5.15
CA ILE A 60 0.13 3.25 5.20
C ILE A 60 0.48 4.65 4.68
N LEU A 61 -0.02 4.97 3.50
CA LEU A 61 0.22 6.24 2.82
C LEU A 61 -0.71 7.32 3.33
N ARG A 62 -0.15 8.51 3.58
CA ARG A 62 -0.89 9.76 3.78
C ARG A 62 -0.24 10.87 2.95
N SER A 63 -1.02 11.87 2.56
CA SER A 63 -0.45 13.04 1.88
C SER A 63 0.46 13.83 2.82
N TYR A 64 1.43 14.53 2.25
CA TYR A 64 2.34 15.39 3.02
C TYR A 64 1.56 16.42 3.85
N GLU A 65 0.53 17.03 3.25
CA GLU A 65 -0.32 18.04 3.89
C GLU A 65 -1.03 17.45 5.13
N ALA A 66 -1.59 16.25 5.02
CA ALA A 66 -2.26 15.57 6.13
C ALA A 66 -1.28 15.19 7.24
N ILE A 67 -0.06 14.78 6.90
CA ILE A 67 1.00 14.47 7.86
C ILE A 67 1.45 15.76 8.56
N SER A 68 1.70 16.83 7.80
CA SER A 68 2.14 18.13 8.32
C SER A 68 1.11 18.73 9.27
N ALA A 69 -0.17 18.73 8.88
CA ALA A 69 -1.26 19.23 9.73
C ALA A 69 -1.37 18.44 11.05
N PHE A 70 -1.25 17.12 11.00
CA PHE A 70 -1.28 16.27 12.20
C PHE A 70 -0.08 16.53 13.13
N LEU A 71 1.13 16.64 12.56
CA LEU A 71 2.35 16.85 13.35
C LEU A 71 2.41 18.25 13.97
N ALA A 72 1.82 19.26 13.33
CA ALA A 72 1.75 20.62 13.87
C ALA A 72 0.97 20.69 15.20
N THR A 73 0.09 19.72 15.46
CA THR A 73 -0.72 19.64 16.70
C THR A 73 -0.22 18.59 17.71
N SER A 74 0.90 17.92 17.41
CA SER A 74 1.41 16.82 18.21
C SER A 74 2.63 17.19 19.04
N ASP A 75 2.71 16.70 20.28
CA ASP A 75 3.84 16.85 21.21
C ASP A 75 5.05 15.95 20.87
N ARG A 76 5.30 15.69 19.59
CA ARG A 76 6.41 14.83 19.19
C ARG A 76 7.73 15.58 19.16
N PRO A 77 8.86 14.93 19.54
CA PRO A 77 10.17 15.56 19.45
C PRO A 77 10.47 16.00 18.00
N ALA A 78 11.00 17.22 17.84
CA ALA A 78 11.42 17.73 16.54
C ALA A 78 12.56 16.86 15.97
N TYR A 79 12.57 16.71 14.65
CA TYR A 79 13.60 15.91 13.95
C TYR A 79 14.93 16.64 13.80
N GLY A 80 14.99 17.96 14.07
CA GLY A 80 16.18 18.79 13.82
C GLY A 80 16.39 19.15 12.35
N GLU A 81 15.48 18.75 11.46
CA GLU A 81 15.46 19.06 10.03
C GLU A 81 14.01 19.32 9.57
N PRO A 82 13.79 19.98 8.41
CA PRO A 82 12.46 20.23 7.86
C PRO A 82 11.70 18.93 7.60
N LEU A 83 10.39 18.93 7.89
CA LEU A 83 9.53 17.76 7.67
C LEU A 83 9.50 17.32 6.19
N SER A 84 9.62 18.26 5.25
CA SER A 84 9.75 17.98 3.81
C SER A 84 10.91 17.04 3.51
N ASP A 85 12.07 17.31 4.11
CA ASP A 85 13.29 16.56 3.87
C ASP A 85 13.20 15.16 4.50
N VAL A 86 12.63 15.06 5.71
CA VAL A 86 12.28 13.78 6.35
C VAL A 86 11.36 12.96 5.45
N TYR A 87 10.31 13.59 4.90
CA TYR A 87 9.33 12.93 4.06
C TYR A 87 9.96 12.38 2.78
N VAL A 88 10.71 13.20 2.06
CA VAL A 88 11.38 12.81 0.80
C VAL A 88 12.40 11.68 1.05
N ARG A 89 13.20 11.80 2.10
CA ARG A 89 14.23 10.81 2.45
C ARG A 89 13.66 9.45 2.85
N ARG A 90 12.53 9.44 3.57
CA ARG A 90 11.90 8.19 4.04
C ARG A 90 11.08 7.48 2.97
N LEU A 91 10.54 8.20 2.00
CA LEU A 91 9.64 7.61 1.00
C LEU A 91 10.24 6.40 0.27
N PRO A 92 11.48 6.43 -0.27
CA PRO A 92 12.09 5.25 -0.88
C PRO A 92 12.35 4.11 0.11
N LEU A 93 12.62 4.42 1.39
CA LEU A 93 12.83 3.41 2.41
C LEU A 93 11.53 2.67 2.75
N TYR A 94 10.40 3.37 2.84
CA TYR A 94 9.10 2.73 3.00
C TYR A 94 8.75 1.86 1.80
N THR A 95 8.97 2.39 0.60
CA THR A 95 8.73 1.65 -0.65
C THR A 95 9.55 0.37 -0.72
N HIS A 96 10.79 0.37 -0.24
CA HIS A 96 11.63 -0.82 -0.20
C HIS A 96 11.17 -1.83 0.86
N ALA A 97 10.88 -1.36 2.07
CA ALA A 97 10.55 -2.24 3.20
C ALA A 97 9.18 -2.92 3.08
N ALA A 98 8.19 -2.25 2.50
CA ALA A 98 6.83 -2.76 2.41
C ALA A 98 6.61 -3.63 1.16
N CYS A 99 5.83 -4.70 1.29
CA CYS A 99 5.31 -5.47 0.14
C CYS A 99 3.92 -5.01 -0.29
N MET A 100 3.23 -4.24 0.55
CA MET A 100 1.90 -3.72 0.26
C MET A 100 1.80 -2.25 0.65
N GLU A 101 0.98 -1.50 -0.07
CA GLU A 101 0.68 -0.10 0.23
C GLU A 101 -0.83 0.11 0.33
N THR A 102 -1.28 0.89 1.30
CA THR A 102 -2.67 1.33 1.41
C THR A 102 -2.73 2.83 1.67
N VAL A 103 -3.72 3.51 1.09
CA VAL A 103 -3.92 4.93 1.33
C VAL A 103 -4.96 5.12 2.43
N ASN A 104 -4.58 5.78 3.49
CA ASN A 104 -5.50 6.21 4.52
C ASN A 104 -6.04 7.60 4.17
N THR A 105 -7.26 7.64 3.62
CA THR A 105 -7.96 8.88 3.25
C THR A 105 -8.95 9.35 4.32
N SER A 106 -9.21 8.55 5.35
CA SER A 106 -10.13 8.86 6.43
C SER A 106 -9.45 8.76 7.79
N ASP A 107 -9.93 9.51 8.76
CA ASP A 107 -9.45 9.46 10.15
C ASP A 107 -9.76 8.11 10.86
N THR A 108 -10.46 7.20 10.19
CA THR A 108 -10.79 5.87 10.70
C THR A 108 -9.80 4.82 10.21
N THR A 109 -8.64 4.75 10.85
CA THR A 109 -7.58 3.76 10.61
C THR A 109 -8.09 2.31 10.67
N ALA A 110 -9.08 2.03 11.53
CA ALA A 110 -9.66 0.69 11.68
C ALA A 110 -10.36 0.18 10.40
N ALA A 111 -11.08 1.05 9.69
CA ALA A 111 -11.75 0.68 8.44
C ALA A 111 -10.77 0.42 7.29
N ALA A 112 -9.62 1.09 7.28
CA ALA A 112 -8.57 0.85 6.30
C ALA A 112 -7.85 -0.48 6.57
N LEU A 113 -7.55 -0.79 7.84
CA LEU A 113 -6.89 -2.04 8.24
C LEU A 113 -7.78 -3.27 8.03
N ALA A 114 -9.08 -3.15 8.28
CA ALA A 114 -10.04 -4.24 8.06
C ALA A 114 -10.17 -4.67 6.57
N ARG A 115 -9.67 -3.85 5.66
CA ARG A 115 -9.70 -4.08 4.21
C ARG A 115 -8.36 -4.53 3.63
N LEU A 116 -7.34 -4.70 4.46
CA LEU A 116 -6.12 -5.34 4.01
C LEU A 116 -6.45 -6.78 3.60
N PRO A 117 -5.99 -7.25 2.42
CA PRO A 117 -6.19 -8.63 2.05
C PRO A 117 -5.61 -9.50 3.18
N ALA A 118 -6.45 -10.37 3.74
CA ALA A 118 -5.98 -11.39 4.64
C ALA A 118 -4.96 -12.22 3.88
N THR A 119 -3.70 -12.19 4.26
CA THR A 119 -2.53 -12.94 3.77
C THR A 119 -2.59 -13.31 2.27
N PRO A 120 -1.49 -13.30 1.53
CA PRO A 120 -1.49 -13.83 0.16
C PRO A 120 -2.16 -15.19 0.24
N ARG A 121 -3.40 -15.29 -0.23
CA ARG A 121 -4.12 -16.57 -0.25
C ARG A 121 -3.23 -17.51 -1.03
N GLY A 122 -2.66 -18.46 -0.33
CA GLY A 122 -1.93 -19.54 -0.96
C GLY A 122 -2.76 -20.00 -2.15
N ARG A 123 -2.15 -20.30 -3.29
CA ARG A 123 -2.78 -20.67 -4.56
C ARG A 123 -4.02 -21.51 -4.29
N GLY A 124 -5.16 -20.81 -4.15
CA GLY A 124 -6.42 -21.40 -3.73
C GLY A 124 -6.88 -22.36 -4.82
N ARG A 125 -7.39 -23.48 -4.39
CA ARG A 125 -8.15 -24.42 -5.23
C ARG A 125 -9.17 -23.61 -6.04
N LEU A 126 -9.15 -23.74 -7.37
CA LEU A 126 -10.13 -23.11 -8.25
C LEU A 126 -11.55 -23.36 -7.69
N PRO A 127 -12.42 -22.36 -7.64
CA PRO A 127 -13.77 -22.53 -7.17
C PRO A 127 -14.48 -23.62 -7.99
N ALA A 128 -15.30 -24.42 -7.34
CA ALA A 128 -16.04 -25.52 -7.99
C ALA A 128 -17.16 -25.01 -8.93
N SER A 129 -17.45 -23.71 -8.90
CA SER A 129 -18.42 -23.03 -9.75
C SER A 129 -17.72 -21.97 -10.64
N PRO A 130 -18.28 -21.64 -11.81
CA PRO A 130 -17.78 -20.54 -12.64
C PRO A 130 -17.67 -19.26 -11.81
N SER A 131 -16.57 -18.54 -11.97
CA SER A 131 -16.38 -17.21 -11.40
C SER A 131 -16.50 -16.15 -12.51
N PHE A 132 -17.07 -15.01 -12.15
CA PHE A 132 -17.29 -13.91 -13.08
C PHE A 132 -16.47 -12.69 -12.66
N PHE A 133 -15.77 -12.11 -13.62
CA PHE A 133 -15.13 -10.81 -13.41
C PHE A 133 -15.80 -9.73 -14.25
N LEU A 134 -15.81 -8.51 -13.73
CA LEU A 134 -16.33 -7.33 -14.41
C LEU A 134 -15.20 -6.35 -14.67
N SER A 135 -14.97 -6.04 -15.95
CA SER A 135 -14.00 -5.00 -16.34
C SER A 135 -14.58 -3.62 -16.15
N LEU A 136 -13.91 -2.79 -15.36
CA LEU A 136 -14.24 -1.37 -15.21
C LEU A 136 -13.50 -0.57 -16.29
N THR A 137 -14.27 0.14 -17.12
CA THR A 137 -13.75 0.86 -18.29
C THR A 137 -13.84 2.38 -18.14
N MET A 138 -14.18 2.86 -16.94
CA MET A 138 -14.26 4.29 -16.63
C MET A 138 -12.88 4.91 -16.57
N ALA A 139 -12.78 6.17 -17.00
CA ALA A 139 -11.55 6.93 -16.96
C ALA A 139 -11.14 7.37 -15.54
N ASP A 140 -12.10 7.39 -14.61
CA ASP A 140 -11.92 7.72 -13.20
C ASP A 140 -12.83 6.84 -12.33
N MET A 141 -12.25 6.13 -11.34
CA MET A 141 -12.99 5.19 -10.50
C MET A 141 -13.94 5.86 -9.50
N HIS A 142 -13.82 7.17 -9.29
CA HIS A 142 -14.85 7.91 -8.54
C HIS A 142 -16.22 7.85 -9.20
N GLU A 143 -16.27 7.74 -10.54
CA GLU A 143 -17.49 7.56 -11.31
C GLU A 143 -18.14 6.18 -11.06
N ALA A 144 -17.36 5.18 -10.67
CA ALA A 144 -17.88 3.86 -10.37
C ALA A 144 -18.69 3.81 -9.06
N ARG A 145 -18.39 4.69 -8.10
CA ARG A 145 -18.99 4.66 -6.75
C ARG A 145 -20.52 4.57 -6.75
N PRO A 146 -21.27 5.45 -7.44
CA PRO A 146 -22.73 5.38 -7.43
C PRO A 146 -23.29 4.15 -8.13
N LEU A 147 -22.49 3.48 -8.97
CA LEU A 147 -22.92 2.34 -9.77
C LEU A 147 -22.61 0.99 -9.10
N MET A 148 -21.73 0.94 -8.11
CA MET A 148 -21.21 -0.30 -7.56
C MET A 148 -22.30 -1.26 -7.06
N THR A 149 -23.33 -0.75 -6.38
CA THR A 149 -24.43 -1.59 -5.90
C THR A 149 -25.26 -2.22 -7.03
N GLN A 150 -25.22 -1.63 -8.21
CA GLN A 150 -25.97 -2.11 -9.39
C GLN A 150 -25.13 -3.09 -10.23
N ILE A 151 -23.81 -2.86 -10.33
CA ILE A 151 -22.96 -3.61 -11.25
C ILE A 151 -22.23 -4.79 -10.60
N THR A 152 -22.14 -4.86 -9.26
CA THR A 152 -21.43 -5.93 -8.56
C THR A 152 -22.22 -7.18 -8.17
N PRO A 153 -23.60 -7.23 -8.21
CA PRO A 153 -24.29 -8.46 -7.90
C PRO A 153 -23.87 -9.61 -8.84
N GLY A 154 -23.40 -10.71 -8.25
CA GLY A 154 -22.94 -11.91 -9.00
C GLY A 154 -21.53 -11.78 -9.58
N VAL A 155 -20.81 -10.71 -9.28
CA VAL A 155 -19.41 -10.51 -9.68
C VAL A 155 -18.50 -11.03 -8.57
N ASP A 156 -17.50 -11.85 -8.92
CA ASP A 156 -16.51 -12.38 -7.99
C ASP A 156 -15.23 -11.56 -7.96
N VAL A 157 -14.88 -10.90 -9.06
CA VAL A 157 -13.64 -10.11 -9.23
C VAL A 157 -13.93 -8.86 -10.06
N LEU A 158 -13.34 -7.73 -9.69
CA LEU A 158 -13.35 -6.53 -10.52
C LEU A 158 -12.01 -6.38 -11.24
N GLU A 159 -12.04 -6.13 -12.55
CA GLU A 159 -10.85 -5.78 -13.31
C GLU A 159 -10.72 -4.26 -13.41
N LEU A 160 -9.60 -3.72 -12.94
CA LEU A 160 -9.19 -2.35 -13.19
C LEU A 160 -8.32 -2.32 -14.45
N ARG A 161 -8.84 -1.73 -15.52
CA ARG A 161 -8.12 -1.48 -16.77
C ARG A 161 -7.33 -0.17 -16.65
N VAL A 162 -6.07 -0.28 -16.23
CA VAL A 162 -5.18 0.87 -16.00
C VAL A 162 -4.96 1.67 -17.29
N ASP A 163 -4.88 0.97 -18.41
CA ASP A 163 -4.70 1.58 -19.74
C ASP A 163 -5.91 2.38 -20.23
N LEU A 164 -7.07 2.24 -19.58
CA LEU A 164 -8.28 3.03 -19.89
C LEU A 164 -8.46 4.23 -18.98
N LEU A 165 -7.66 4.36 -17.94
CA LEU A 165 -7.69 5.52 -17.05
C LEU A 165 -7.31 6.81 -17.80
N ARG A 166 -7.78 7.95 -17.27
CA ARG A 166 -7.51 9.27 -17.82
C ARG A 166 -6.02 9.62 -17.86
N GLU A 167 -5.27 9.14 -16.87
CA GLU A 167 -3.85 9.38 -16.69
C GLU A 167 -3.13 8.12 -16.24
N PHE A 168 -1.87 7.98 -16.67
CA PHE A 168 -1.00 6.86 -16.29
C PHE A 168 0.02 7.24 -15.21
N THR A 169 -0.11 8.43 -14.59
CA THR A 169 0.79 8.81 -13.51
C THR A 169 0.64 7.84 -12.34
N PRO A 170 1.74 7.39 -11.73
CA PRO A 170 1.70 6.46 -10.61
C PRO A 170 0.86 6.97 -9.43
N THR A 171 0.78 8.29 -9.26
CA THR A 171 -0.06 8.91 -8.22
C THR A 171 -1.54 8.73 -8.54
N PHE A 172 -1.96 9.08 -9.76
CA PHE A 172 -3.36 8.94 -10.17
C PHE A 172 -3.83 7.48 -10.12
N VAL A 173 -3.03 6.56 -10.68
CA VAL A 173 -3.36 5.12 -10.65
C VAL A 173 -3.50 4.60 -9.21
N ARG A 174 -2.62 5.05 -8.30
CA ARG A 174 -2.72 4.72 -6.87
C ARG A 174 -4.04 5.18 -6.26
N GLU A 175 -4.47 6.38 -6.58
CA GLU A 175 -5.75 6.92 -6.10
C GLU A 175 -6.94 6.10 -6.60
N GLN A 176 -6.90 5.66 -7.86
CA GLN A 176 -7.94 4.81 -8.45
C GLN A 176 -8.05 3.45 -7.76
N VAL A 177 -6.92 2.78 -7.52
CA VAL A 177 -6.91 1.51 -6.75
C VAL A 177 -7.45 1.74 -5.33
N SER A 178 -7.03 2.82 -4.68
CA SER A 178 -7.48 3.17 -3.32
C SER A 178 -8.98 3.43 -3.26
N GLU A 179 -9.52 4.12 -4.27
CA GLU A 179 -10.96 4.36 -4.39
C GLU A 179 -11.73 3.04 -4.53
N LEU A 180 -11.30 2.15 -5.41
CA LEU A 180 -11.93 0.83 -5.55
C LEU A 180 -11.88 0.03 -4.25
N ARG A 181 -10.74 -0.03 -3.59
CA ARG A 181 -10.59 -0.72 -2.30
C ARG A 181 -11.49 -0.14 -1.20
N ARG A 182 -11.86 1.13 -1.31
CA ARG A 182 -12.75 1.79 -0.35
C ARG A 182 -14.23 1.47 -0.60
N ILE A 183 -14.63 1.28 -1.85
CA ILE A 183 -16.03 1.10 -2.23
C ILE A 183 -16.44 -0.36 -2.42
N THR A 184 -15.49 -1.29 -2.50
CA THR A 184 -15.79 -2.73 -2.67
C THR A 184 -14.80 -3.63 -1.93
N PRO A 185 -15.27 -4.75 -1.34
CA PRO A 185 -14.41 -5.78 -0.79
C PRO A 185 -13.95 -6.82 -1.83
N LEU A 186 -14.44 -6.74 -3.09
CA LEU A 186 -14.12 -7.72 -4.12
C LEU A 186 -12.62 -7.71 -4.45
N PRO A 187 -12.02 -8.85 -4.81
CA PRO A 187 -10.68 -8.92 -5.37
C PRO A 187 -10.55 -8.01 -6.58
N LEU A 188 -9.37 -7.42 -6.78
CA LEU A 188 -9.07 -6.58 -7.93
C LEU A 188 -8.06 -7.27 -8.83
N LEU A 189 -8.46 -7.56 -10.05
CA LEU A 189 -7.57 -7.87 -11.15
C LEU A 189 -7.03 -6.56 -11.72
N TYR A 190 -5.73 -6.39 -11.69
CA TYR A 190 -5.06 -5.18 -12.14
C TYR A 190 -4.41 -5.40 -13.50
N THR A 191 -4.98 -4.80 -14.53
CA THR A 191 -4.57 -5.03 -15.92
C THR A 191 -3.92 -3.79 -16.51
N VAL A 192 -2.66 -3.93 -16.92
CA VAL A 192 -1.93 -2.94 -17.75
C VAL A 192 -1.80 -3.50 -19.14
N ARG A 193 -2.27 -2.78 -20.16
CA ARG A 193 -2.18 -3.19 -21.58
C ARG A 193 -1.53 -2.10 -22.40
N SER A 194 -0.52 -2.51 -23.19
CA SER A 194 0.05 -1.64 -24.20
C SER A 194 -0.78 -1.64 -25.49
N MET A 195 -0.45 -0.75 -26.42
CA MET A 195 -1.15 -0.62 -27.69
C MET A 195 -1.04 -1.91 -28.53
N SER A 196 0.12 -2.55 -28.56
CA SER A 196 0.33 -3.85 -29.24
C SER A 196 -0.49 -4.99 -28.62
N GLN A 197 -0.88 -4.86 -27.35
CA GLN A 197 -1.74 -5.80 -26.63
C GLN A 197 -3.24 -5.43 -26.72
N GLY A 198 -3.61 -4.44 -27.53
CA GLY A 198 -4.97 -3.95 -27.67
C GLY A 198 -5.40 -3.02 -26.54
N GLY A 199 -4.48 -2.38 -25.84
CA GLY A 199 -4.69 -1.34 -24.84
C GLY A 199 -4.43 0.06 -25.35
N ARG A 200 -4.20 1.00 -24.42
CA ARG A 200 -3.93 2.42 -24.73
C ARG A 200 -2.58 2.92 -24.25
N LEU A 201 -1.84 2.13 -23.46
CA LEU A 201 -0.50 2.53 -23.03
C LEU A 201 0.46 2.45 -24.24
N PRO A 202 1.23 3.53 -24.54
CA PRO A 202 2.19 3.51 -25.65
C PRO A 202 3.26 2.43 -25.46
N ASP A 203 3.54 1.66 -26.52
CA ASP A 203 4.50 0.54 -26.49
C ASP A 203 5.94 1.00 -26.23
N GLU A 204 6.29 2.20 -26.67
CA GLU A 204 7.61 2.80 -26.44
C GLU A 204 7.89 3.18 -24.99
N ASN A 205 6.88 3.14 -24.12
CA ASN A 205 7.00 3.52 -22.72
C ASN A 205 7.11 2.29 -21.80
N GLU A 206 8.08 1.43 -22.09
CA GLU A 206 8.29 0.16 -21.38
C GLU A 206 8.59 0.37 -19.89
N GLU A 207 9.35 1.41 -19.55
CA GLU A 207 9.67 1.74 -18.15
C GLU A 207 8.40 2.04 -17.35
N LEU A 208 7.50 2.87 -17.88
CA LEU A 208 6.22 3.16 -17.26
C LEU A 208 5.34 1.91 -17.16
N TYR A 209 5.33 1.05 -18.18
CA TYR A 209 4.59 -0.21 -18.17
C TYR A 209 5.00 -1.06 -16.96
N PHE A 210 6.28 -1.32 -16.80
CA PHE A 210 6.78 -2.15 -15.69
C PHE A 210 6.62 -1.45 -14.33
N GLU A 211 6.77 -0.12 -14.26
CA GLU A 211 6.49 0.63 -13.05
C GLU A 211 5.03 0.46 -12.60
N LEU A 212 4.08 0.57 -13.53
CA LEU A 212 2.65 0.39 -13.24
C LEU A 212 2.35 -1.03 -12.78
N VAL A 213 2.85 -2.05 -13.46
CA VAL A 213 2.69 -3.47 -13.07
C VAL A 213 3.25 -3.71 -11.68
N TYR A 214 4.48 -3.29 -11.41
CA TYR A 214 5.11 -3.44 -10.11
C TYR A 214 4.29 -2.78 -8.98
N ARG A 215 3.76 -1.60 -9.24
CA ARG A 215 2.92 -0.88 -8.26
C ARG A 215 1.58 -1.57 -8.02
N GLY A 216 1.00 -2.20 -9.02
CA GLY A 216 -0.21 -3.04 -8.87
C GLY A 216 0.04 -4.20 -7.90
N LEU A 217 1.12 -4.97 -8.14
CA LEU A 217 1.52 -6.09 -7.27
C LEU A 217 1.74 -5.64 -5.82
N ARG A 218 2.39 -4.50 -5.60
CA ARG A 218 2.63 -3.96 -4.24
C ARG A 218 1.36 -3.54 -3.50
N ARG A 219 0.26 -3.34 -4.20
CA ARG A 219 -1.05 -2.99 -3.60
C ARG A 219 -1.94 -4.19 -3.34
N GLY A 220 -1.41 -5.40 -3.47
CA GLY A 220 -2.17 -6.62 -3.31
C GLY A 220 -3.27 -6.76 -4.36
N CYS A 221 -3.01 -6.31 -5.59
CA CYS A 221 -3.81 -6.61 -6.76
C CYS A 221 -3.27 -7.86 -7.45
N ASP A 222 -4.14 -8.64 -8.03
CA ASP A 222 -3.83 -9.82 -8.85
C ASP A 222 -3.72 -9.46 -10.34
#